data_114d2ce2062efc6df9a910c3a88f1a39
#
_entry.id   114d2ce2062efc6df9a910c3a88f1a39
#
_cell.length_a   1.000
_cell.length_b   1.000
_cell.length_c   1.000
_cell.angle_alpha   90.00
_cell.angle_beta   90.00
_cell.angle_gamma   90.00
#
_symmetry.space_group_name_H-M   'P 1'
#
loop_
_entity.id
_entity.type
_entity.pdbx_description
1 polymer ?
#
loop_
_entity_poly.entity_id
_entity_poly.type
_entity_poly.pdbx_seq_one_letter_code
_entity_poly.pdbx_strand_id
1 'polypeptide(L)'
;VYFHQNMLIYEYQSTDWRITMKAYERLLKYVTFRTPSDENSETTPSSACQFELARFLKNEMEGLNLSDIVLDDMCYLYGKLPATTGYENIPAIGFIAHMDTVSDYCNHDITPVITENFNGVSLTLPAGITLSVHEFPHLGTLKGRTLITSDGSTILGADDKAGIAEILTMIEHLQKDNIPHGTICVAFTPDEEIGMGAEHFNIEQFGAKYAYTIDGDTEGEIQYENFNACKADFHIKGFNVHPGSAKDTMINASLVAMEINNALPAMETPRGTEDYEGFYHLVSMSGDVSEASLNYI
;
A
#
# COMPACT_ATOMS: atom_id res chain seq x y z
N VAL A 1 -11.46 -33.80 14.86
CA VAL A 1 -12.42 -33.19 13.97
C VAL A 1 -11.61 -32.58 12.83
N TYR A 2 -11.65 -33.25 11.68
CA TYR A 2 -10.95 -32.85 10.48
C TYR A 2 -11.67 -31.65 9.87
N PHE A 3 -11.04 -30.47 9.87
CA PHE A 3 -11.43 -29.40 8.94
C PHE A 3 -10.74 -29.66 7.61
N HIS A 4 -11.50 -30.18 6.68
CA HIS A 4 -11.14 -30.19 5.27
C HIS A 4 -11.04 -28.74 4.78
N GLN A 5 -9.92 -28.44 4.15
CA GLN A 5 -9.72 -27.32 3.26
C GLN A 5 -10.80 -27.34 2.17
N ASN A 6 -11.94 -26.76 2.40
CA ASN A 6 -12.80 -26.27 1.34
C ASN A 6 -12.39 -24.82 1.06
N MET A 7 -11.26 -24.70 0.43
CA MET A 7 -10.98 -23.57 -0.45
C MET A 7 -12.04 -23.68 -1.54
N LEU A 8 -13.06 -22.81 -1.49
CA LEU A 8 -13.92 -22.54 -2.63
C LEU A 8 -13.01 -21.98 -3.73
N ILE A 9 -12.42 -22.91 -4.51
CA ILE A 9 -12.01 -22.62 -5.86
C ILE A 9 -13.33 -22.37 -6.58
N TYR A 10 -13.74 -21.11 -6.64
CA TYR A 10 -14.60 -20.69 -7.71
C TYR A 10 -13.78 -20.86 -8.97
N GLU A 11 -13.80 -22.06 -9.55
CA GLU A 11 -13.53 -22.18 -10.95
C GLU A 11 -14.47 -21.21 -11.64
N TYR A 12 -13.89 -20.15 -12.19
CA TYR A 12 -14.58 -19.20 -13.03
C TYR A 12 -15.02 -19.92 -14.32
N GLN A 13 -16.07 -20.72 -14.18
CA GLN A 13 -16.87 -21.25 -15.26
C GLN A 13 -18.27 -20.63 -15.20
N SER A 14 -18.33 -19.30 -15.06
CA SER A 14 -19.56 -18.59 -15.38
C SER A 14 -19.59 -18.41 -16.89
N THR A 15 -20.29 -19.29 -17.58
CA THR A 15 -20.75 -19.06 -18.95
C THR A 15 -21.83 -18.00 -19.03
N ASP A 16 -22.19 -17.35 -17.93
CA ASP A 16 -23.08 -16.20 -17.92
C ASP A 16 -22.27 -14.89 -17.97
N TRP A 17 -21.97 -14.45 -19.18
CA TRP A 17 -21.32 -13.19 -19.53
C TRP A 17 -22.00 -11.93 -18.94
N ARG A 18 -23.11 -12.09 -18.20
CA ARG A 18 -23.88 -11.00 -17.57
C ARG A 18 -23.48 -10.72 -16.11
N ILE A 19 -22.66 -11.55 -15.49
CA ILE A 19 -22.22 -11.34 -14.10
C ILE A 19 -20.88 -10.63 -14.12
N THR A 20 -20.84 -9.35 -13.79
CA THR A 20 -19.62 -8.58 -13.53
C THR A 20 -19.16 -8.88 -12.12
N MET A 21 -17.88 -9.20 -11.93
CA MET A 21 -17.30 -9.35 -10.59
C MET A 21 -17.27 -7.97 -9.92
N LYS A 22 -17.75 -7.91 -8.68
CA LYS A 22 -17.72 -6.66 -7.92
C LYS A 22 -16.32 -6.40 -7.37
N ALA A 23 -15.95 -5.12 -7.16
CA ALA A 23 -14.63 -4.78 -6.65
C ALA A 23 -14.30 -5.48 -5.32
N TYR A 24 -15.23 -5.57 -4.39
CA TYR A 24 -15.02 -6.27 -3.14
C TYR A 24 -14.76 -7.78 -3.31
N GLU A 25 -15.34 -8.42 -4.32
CA GLU A 25 -15.12 -9.85 -4.60
C GLU A 25 -13.70 -10.08 -5.12
N ARG A 26 -13.18 -9.14 -5.93
CA ARG A 26 -11.76 -9.11 -6.33
C ARG A 26 -10.88 -8.88 -5.11
N LEU A 27 -11.17 -7.88 -4.30
CA LEU A 27 -10.41 -7.58 -3.09
C LEU A 27 -10.29 -8.81 -2.18
N LEU A 28 -11.40 -9.50 -1.90
CA LEU A 28 -11.41 -10.73 -1.09
C LEU A 28 -10.47 -11.80 -1.64
N LYS A 29 -10.29 -11.86 -2.96
CA LYS A 29 -9.33 -12.76 -3.59
C LYS A 29 -7.91 -12.23 -3.49
N TYR A 30 -7.68 -10.95 -3.75
CA TYR A 30 -6.33 -10.38 -3.78
C TYR A 30 -5.67 -10.33 -2.41
N VAL A 31 -6.42 -10.08 -1.34
CA VAL A 31 -5.88 -10.08 0.03
C VAL A 31 -5.39 -11.45 0.48
N THR A 32 -5.81 -12.54 -0.17
CA THR A 32 -5.27 -13.89 0.14
C THR A 32 -3.82 -14.07 -0.34
N PHE A 33 -3.31 -13.22 -1.22
CA PHE A 33 -1.91 -13.18 -1.59
C PHE A 33 -1.15 -12.35 -0.57
N ARG A 34 -0.21 -12.97 0.13
CA ARG A 34 0.66 -12.27 1.07
C ARG A 34 1.83 -11.63 0.33
N THR A 35 1.91 -10.30 0.35
CA THR A 35 2.85 -9.52 -0.46
C THR A 35 3.60 -8.44 0.34
N PRO A 36 4.14 -8.72 1.56
CA PRO A 36 4.86 -7.70 2.30
C PRO A 36 6.12 -7.26 1.57
N SER A 37 6.38 -5.96 1.56
CA SER A 37 7.67 -5.40 1.19
C SER A 37 8.69 -5.56 2.33
N ASP A 38 9.98 -5.45 2.02
CA ASP A 38 11.09 -5.55 2.99
C ASP A 38 12.04 -4.37 2.82
N GLU A 39 12.01 -3.43 3.75
CA GLU A 39 12.85 -2.21 3.75
C GLU A 39 14.36 -2.49 3.83
N ASN A 40 14.76 -3.70 4.23
CA ASN A 40 16.16 -4.10 4.33
C ASN A 40 16.67 -4.84 3.07
N SER A 41 15.80 -5.04 2.09
CA SER A 41 16.16 -5.70 0.83
C SER A 41 16.88 -4.73 -0.12
N GLU A 42 17.85 -5.27 -0.84
CA GLU A 42 18.57 -4.54 -1.91
C GLU A 42 18.06 -4.93 -3.31
N THR A 43 16.97 -5.67 -3.39
CA THR A 43 16.40 -6.14 -4.67
C THR A 43 15.04 -5.52 -4.94
N THR A 44 14.65 -5.42 -6.23
CA THR A 44 13.31 -5.09 -6.65
C THR A 44 12.70 -6.28 -7.42
N PRO A 45 11.56 -6.83 -6.99
CA PRO A 45 10.84 -6.46 -5.77
C PRO A 45 11.62 -6.81 -4.52
N SER A 46 11.36 -6.09 -3.44
CA SER A 46 12.01 -6.31 -2.14
C SER A 46 11.69 -7.69 -1.55
N SER A 47 10.56 -8.27 -1.91
CA SER A 47 10.21 -9.66 -1.60
C SER A 47 9.63 -10.38 -2.82
N ALA A 48 10.12 -11.60 -3.08
CA ALA A 48 9.74 -12.38 -4.25
C ALA A 48 8.26 -12.83 -4.24
N CYS A 49 7.60 -12.81 -3.09
CA CYS A 49 6.19 -13.20 -2.98
C CYS A 49 5.24 -12.24 -3.71
N GLN A 50 5.65 -11.00 -3.97
CA GLN A 50 4.87 -10.03 -4.76
C GLN A 50 4.58 -10.55 -6.19
N PHE A 51 5.50 -11.35 -6.76
CA PHE A 51 5.28 -11.99 -8.06
C PHE A 51 4.08 -12.94 -8.09
N GLU A 52 3.64 -13.48 -6.97
CA GLU A 52 2.48 -14.38 -6.95
C GLU A 52 1.20 -13.64 -7.32
N LEU A 53 0.98 -12.48 -6.70
CA LEU A 53 -0.12 -11.60 -7.05
C LEU A 53 0.03 -11.05 -8.47
N ALA A 54 1.23 -10.58 -8.84
CA ALA A 54 1.49 -10.04 -10.18
C ALA A 54 1.14 -11.04 -11.30
N ARG A 55 1.51 -12.32 -11.15
CA ARG A 55 1.17 -13.37 -12.12
C ARG A 55 -0.34 -13.65 -12.15
N PHE A 56 -1.00 -13.64 -11.00
CA PHE A 56 -2.45 -13.78 -10.93
C PHE A 56 -3.15 -12.64 -11.67
N LEU A 57 -2.75 -11.39 -11.40
CA LEU A 57 -3.32 -10.20 -12.06
C LEU A 57 -3.04 -10.18 -13.56
N LYS A 58 -1.86 -10.63 -14.00
CA LYS A 58 -1.54 -10.78 -15.42
C LYS A 58 -2.55 -11.68 -16.12
N ASN A 59 -2.85 -12.85 -15.55
CA ASN A 59 -3.84 -13.77 -16.10
C ASN A 59 -5.25 -13.16 -16.11
N GLU A 60 -5.62 -12.39 -15.09
CA GLU A 60 -6.90 -11.70 -15.06
C GLU A 60 -7.00 -10.60 -16.13
N MET A 61 -5.94 -9.82 -16.33
CA MET A 61 -5.85 -8.83 -17.40
C MET A 61 -5.95 -9.47 -18.79
N GLU A 62 -5.33 -10.65 -18.99
CA GLU A 62 -5.49 -11.46 -20.22
C GLU A 62 -6.96 -11.89 -20.40
N GLY A 63 -7.61 -12.34 -19.33
CA GLY A 63 -9.03 -12.69 -19.32
C GLY A 63 -9.96 -11.53 -19.63
N LEU A 64 -9.58 -10.32 -19.25
CA LEU A 64 -10.28 -9.06 -19.58
C LEU A 64 -9.90 -8.51 -20.97
N ASN A 65 -9.15 -9.25 -21.78
CA ASN A 65 -8.70 -8.88 -23.13
C ASN A 65 -7.93 -7.54 -23.19
N LEU A 66 -7.14 -7.22 -22.19
CA LEU A 66 -6.17 -6.13 -22.27
C LEU A 66 -5.08 -6.49 -23.28
N SER A 67 -4.49 -5.49 -23.91
CA SER A 67 -3.35 -5.62 -24.81
C SER A 67 -2.05 -5.17 -24.11
N ASP A 68 -0.91 -5.44 -24.76
CA ASP A 68 0.42 -5.00 -24.32
C ASP A 68 0.73 -5.37 -22.86
N ILE A 69 0.27 -6.55 -22.42
CA ILE A 69 0.46 -7.01 -21.04
C ILE A 69 1.89 -7.46 -20.85
N VAL A 70 2.61 -6.77 -19.98
CA VAL A 70 4.01 -7.05 -19.64
C VAL A 70 4.15 -7.12 -18.12
N LEU A 71 4.64 -8.24 -17.63
CA LEU A 71 5.19 -8.40 -16.29
C LEU A 71 6.70 -8.48 -16.43
N ASP A 72 7.40 -7.47 -15.92
CA ASP A 72 8.85 -7.41 -16.02
C ASP A 72 9.59 -8.13 -14.87
N ASP A 73 10.91 -8.15 -14.95
CA ASP A 73 11.77 -8.85 -13.98
C ASP A 73 11.86 -8.10 -12.63
N MET A 74 11.40 -6.84 -12.58
CA MET A 74 11.30 -6.01 -11.37
C MET A 74 9.89 -6.02 -10.76
N CYS A 75 9.00 -6.92 -11.24
CA CYS A 75 7.63 -7.10 -10.78
C CYS A 75 6.66 -5.95 -11.12
N TYR A 76 6.99 -5.08 -12.06
CA TYR A 76 5.99 -4.14 -12.58
C TYR A 76 5.11 -4.84 -13.61
N LEU A 77 3.80 -4.68 -13.45
CA LEU A 77 2.81 -5.25 -14.36
C LEU A 77 2.09 -4.14 -15.11
N TYR A 78 2.24 -4.12 -16.42
CA TYR A 78 1.61 -3.14 -17.31
C TYR A 78 0.57 -3.80 -18.21
N GLY A 79 -0.41 -3.02 -18.67
CA GLY A 79 -1.37 -3.43 -19.69
C GLY A 79 -2.19 -2.27 -20.21
N LYS A 80 -2.92 -2.49 -21.31
CA LYS A 80 -3.73 -1.44 -21.94
C LYS A 80 -5.10 -1.98 -22.33
N LEU A 81 -6.12 -1.20 -22.07
CA LEU A 81 -7.42 -1.33 -22.70
C LEU A 81 -7.39 -0.43 -23.96
N PRO A 82 -7.43 -1.00 -25.19
CA PRO A 82 -7.44 -0.21 -26.41
C PRO A 82 -8.64 0.73 -26.50
N ALA A 83 -8.44 1.88 -27.10
CA ALA A 83 -9.54 2.83 -27.34
C ALA A 83 -10.70 2.20 -28.10
N THR A 84 -11.91 2.63 -27.82
CA THR A 84 -13.07 2.29 -28.66
C THR A 84 -12.97 2.97 -30.02
N THR A 85 -13.55 2.37 -31.04
CA THR A 85 -13.52 2.89 -32.41
C THR A 85 -14.00 4.34 -32.47
N GLY A 86 -13.14 5.22 -33.01
CA GLY A 86 -13.37 6.67 -33.13
C GLY A 86 -12.83 7.50 -31.97
N TYR A 87 -12.24 6.85 -30.94
CA TYR A 87 -11.64 7.51 -29.78
C TYR A 87 -10.11 7.34 -29.71
N GLU A 88 -9.48 6.83 -30.75
CA GLU A 88 -8.04 6.51 -30.82
C GLU A 88 -7.15 7.74 -30.66
N ASN A 89 -7.67 8.93 -31.02
CA ASN A 89 -6.93 10.20 -30.93
C ASN A 89 -7.06 10.88 -29.56
N ILE A 90 -7.83 10.35 -28.64
CA ILE A 90 -7.92 10.87 -27.28
C ILE A 90 -6.63 10.50 -26.54
N PRO A 91 -5.99 11.45 -25.84
CA PRO A 91 -4.82 11.14 -25.04
C PRO A 91 -5.07 10.00 -24.07
N ALA A 92 -4.15 9.03 -24.04
CA ALA A 92 -4.24 7.92 -23.11
C ALA A 92 -4.17 8.41 -21.66
N ILE A 93 -5.04 7.86 -20.81
CA ILE A 93 -4.99 8.04 -19.36
C ILE A 93 -4.54 6.75 -18.68
N GLY A 94 -3.92 6.87 -17.53
CA GLY A 94 -3.41 5.75 -16.78
C GLY A 94 -4.04 5.62 -15.40
N PHE A 95 -4.08 4.39 -14.90
CA PHE A 95 -4.44 4.08 -13.53
C PHE A 95 -3.36 3.18 -12.93
N ILE A 96 -2.94 3.53 -11.73
CA ILE A 96 -1.84 2.87 -11.02
C ILE A 96 -2.35 2.47 -9.63
N ALA A 97 -1.92 1.31 -9.15
CA ALA A 97 -2.11 0.82 -7.79
C ALA A 97 -0.91 -0.05 -7.40
N HIS A 98 -0.61 -0.20 -6.10
CA HIS A 98 0.50 -1.04 -5.70
C HIS A 98 0.06 -2.43 -5.22
N MET A 99 0.96 -3.40 -5.33
CA MET A 99 0.69 -4.80 -5.02
C MET A 99 1.19 -5.22 -3.65
N ASP A 100 2.22 -4.54 -3.15
CA ASP A 100 2.81 -4.85 -1.86
C ASP A 100 1.96 -4.34 -0.70
N THR A 101 2.32 -4.73 0.49
CA THR A 101 1.74 -4.29 1.74
C THR A 101 2.86 -3.99 2.73
N VAL A 102 2.59 -3.24 3.78
CA VAL A 102 3.49 -3.12 4.91
C VAL A 102 3.84 -4.52 5.47
N SER A 103 5.04 -4.67 6.01
CA SER A 103 5.51 -5.93 6.61
C SER A 103 4.93 -6.19 8.00
N ASP A 104 4.46 -5.15 8.68
CA ASP A 104 3.89 -5.23 10.03
C ASP A 104 2.67 -6.13 10.06
N TYR A 105 2.65 -7.06 11.03
CA TYR A 105 1.54 -8.01 11.19
C TYR A 105 1.14 -8.78 9.91
N CYS A 106 2.09 -8.97 8.98
CA CYS A 106 1.91 -9.73 7.73
C CYS A 106 2.77 -11.02 7.70
N ASN A 107 2.83 -11.75 8.81
CA ASN A 107 3.72 -12.90 9.00
C ASN A 107 3.09 -14.26 8.66
N HIS A 108 1.79 -14.31 8.39
CA HIS A 108 1.05 -15.50 7.96
C HIS A 108 -0.11 -15.12 7.02
N ASP A 109 -0.85 -16.13 6.54
CA ASP A 109 -1.93 -15.94 5.58
C ASP A 109 -3.05 -15.05 6.14
N ILE A 110 -3.55 -14.15 5.30
CA ILE A 110 -4.60 -13.20 5.64
C ILE A 110 -5.96 -13.88 5.50
N THR A 111 -6.77 -13.79 6.54
CA THR A 111 -8.14 -14.31 6.57
C THR A 111 -9.13 -13.14 6.58
N PRO A 112 -9.74 -12.77 5.43
CA PRO A 112 -10.73 -11.70 5.39
C PRO A 112 -12.03 -12.11 6.07
N VAL A 113 -12.65 -11.17 6.77
CA VAL A 113 -13.93 -11.33 7.47
C VAL A 113 -14.93 -10.30 6.97
N ILE A 114 -16.14 -10.75 6.65
CA ILE A 114 -17.21 -9.88 6.19
C ILE A 114 -18.22 -9.68 7.32
N THR A 115 -18.48 -8.42 7.66
CA THR A 115 -19.52 -8.03 8.61
C THR A 115 -20.61 -7.27 7.87
N GLU A 116 -21.70 -7.94 7.56
CA GLU A 116 -22.84 -7.31 6.86
C GLU A 116 -23.66 -6.45 7.82
N ASN A 117 -24.20 -5.36 7.27
CA ASN A 117 -25.12 -4.45 7.98
C ASN A 117 -24.58 -4.02 9.34
N PHE A 118 -23.34 -3.52 9.34
CA PHE A 118 -22.63 -3.11 10.55
C PHE A 118 -23.48 -2.16 11.40
N ASN A 119 -23.54 -2.39 12.68
CA ASN A 119 -24.46 -1.69 13.59
C ASN A 119 -23.97 -0.29 14.05
N GLY A 120 -22.72 0.10 13.69
CA GLY A 120 -22.13 1.39 14.06
C GLY A 120 -21.56 1.45 15.49
N VAL A 121 -21.36 0.31 16.13
CA VAL A 121 -20.70 0.22 17.44
C VAL A 121 -19.38 -0.53 17.31
N SER A 122 -18.66 -0.70 18.44
CA SER A 122 -17.38 -1.43 18.43
C SER A 122 -17.54 -2.85 17.86
N LEU A 123 -16.52 -3.28 17.07
CA LEU A 123 -16.47 -4.57 16.42
C LEU A 123 -15.35 -5.41 17.02
N THR A 124 -15.69 -6.58 17.57
CA THR A 124 -14.68 -7.55 18.03
C THR A 124 -14.37 -8.53 16.90
N LEU A 125 -13.11 -8.56 16.51
CA LEU A 125 -12.61 -9.46 15.46
C LEU A 125 -12.40 -10.89 16.02
N PRO A 126 -12.38 -11.93 15.16
CA PRO A 126 -12.22 -13.32 15.59
C PRO A 126 -11.00 -13.59 16.49
N ALA A 127 -9.87 -12.94 16.26
CA ALA A 127 -8.67 -13.05 17.08
C ALA A 127 -8.77 -12.33 18.45
N GLY A 128 -9.93 -11.72 18.77
CA GLY A 128 -10.19 -11.06 20.05
C GLY A 128 -9.83 -9.58 20.12
N ILE A 129 -9.31 -8.99 19.06
CA ILE A 129 -9.06 -7.55 18.97
C ILE A 129 -10.40 -6.83 18.80
N THR A 130 -10.60 -5.73 19.53
CA THR A 130 -11.81 -4.92 19.43
C THR A 130 -11.48 -3.57 18.79
N LEU A 131 -12.10 -3.30 17.66
CA LEU A 131 -12.11 -1.98 17.03
C LEU A 131 -13.17 -1.13 17.73
N SER A 132 -12.72 -0.22 18.57
CA SER A 132 -13.59 0.61 19.40
C SER A 132 -13.98 1.88 18.68
N VAL A 133 -15.26 2.22 18.63
CA VAL A 133 -15.72 3.52 18.09
C VAL A 133 -15.22 4.70 18.93
N HIS A 134 -14.78 4.47 20.16
CA HIS A 134 -14.15 5.52 20.97
C HIS A 134 -12.73 5.84 20.50
N GLU A 135 -11.99 4.83 20.04
CA GLU A 135 -10.64 4.97 19.48
C GLU A 135 -10.69 5.33 18.00
N PHE A 136 -11.67 4.77 17.28
CA PHE A 136 -11.91 4.97 15.86
C PHE A 136 -13.32 5.51 15.60
N PRO A 137 -13.58 6.81 15.84
CA PRO A 137 -14.92 7.40 15.74
C PRO A 137 -15.55 7.24 14.34
N HIS A 138 -14.73 7.16 13.30
CA HIS A 138 -15.14 6.93 11.93
C HIS A 138 -16.01 5.65 11.77
N LEU A 139 -15.74 4.60 12.54
CA LEU A 139 -16.55 3.37 12.51
C LEU A 139 -18.04 3.65 12.76
N GLY A 140 -18.36 4.64 13.59
CA GLY A 140 -19.76 5.04 13.84
C GLY A 140 -20.48 5.54 12.59
N THR A 141 -19.77 6.10 11.64
CA THR A 141 -20.33 6.61 10.37
C THR A 141 -20.64 5.49 9.38
N LEU A 142 -20.07 4.30 9.57
CA LEU A 142 -20.21 3.14 8.70
C LEU A 142 -21.44 2.27 9.03
N LYS A 143 -22.32 2.74 9.90
CA LYS A 143 -23.55 2.02 10.25
C LYS A 143 -24.39 1.67 9.03
N GLY A 144 -24.79 0.41 8.95
CA GLY A 144 -25.59 -0.13 7.82
C GLY A 144 -24.74 -0.56 6.62
N ARG A 145 -23.43 -0.28 6.61
CA ARG A 145 -22.52 -0.74 5.56
C ARG A 145 -22.04 -2.18 5.83
N THR A 146 -21.53 -2.81 4.79
CA THR A 146 -20.79 -4.08 4.91
C THR A 146 -19.31 -3.75 5.06
N LEU A 147 -18.71 -4.27 6.12
CA LEU A 147 -17.29 -4.09 6.40
C LEU A 147 -16.52 -5.34 5.99
N ILE A 148 -15.33 -5.16 5.44
CA ILE A 148 -14.36 -6.21 5.22
C ILE A 148 -13.17 -5.90 6.12
N THR A 149 -12.80 -6.83 7.00
CA THR A 149 -11.68 -6.73 7.92
C THR A 149 -10.80 -7.98 7.80
N SER A 150 -9.62 -7.97 8.39
CA SER A 150 -8.95 -9.23 8.72
C SER A 150 -9.62 -9.89 9.92
N ASP A 151 -9.17 -11.06 10.28
CA ASP A 151 -9.61 -11.73 11.54
C ASP A 151 -9.03 -11.08 12.81
N GLY A 152 -8.11 -10.12 12.66
CA GLY A 152 -7.41 -9.40 13.72
C GLY A 152 -6.05 -10.01 14.08
N SER A 153 -5.61 -11.09 13.44
CA SER A 153 -4.27 -11.66 13.64
C SER A 153 -3.25 -11.09 12.66
N THR A 154 -3.72 -10.52 11.53
CA THR A 154 -2.91 -9.85 10.51
C THR A 154 -3.53 -8.51 10.14
N ILE A 155 -2.81 -7.72 9.32
CA ILE A 155 -3.42 -6.67 8.51
C ILE A 155 -4.40 -7.28 7.52
N LEU A 156 -5.28 -6.47 6.91
CA LEU A 156 -6.12 -6.92 5.79
C LEU A 156 -5.34 -6.86 4.45
N GLY A 157 -4.47 -5.88 4.29
CA GLY A 157 -3.76 -5.62 3.03
C GLY A 157 -4.69 -5.09 1.93
N ALA A 158 -5.70 -4.30 2.32
CA ALA A 158 -6.56 -3.62 1.36
C ALA A 158 -5.85 -2.48 0.66
N ASP A 159 -4.93 -1.85 1.33
CA ASP A 159 -3.94 -0.93 0.83
C ASP A 159 -2.81 -1.73 0.15
N ASP A 160 -2.64 -1.66 -1.21
CA ASP A 160 -3.56 -0.99 -2.15
C ASP A 160 -4.22 -2.01 -3.11
N LYS A 161 -4.49 -3.23 -2.63
CA LYS A 161 -5.21 -4.25 -3.40
C LYS A 161 -6.66 -3.84 -3.70
N ALA A 162 -7.19 -2.86 -2.95
CA ALA A 162 -8.49 -2.27 -3.22
C ALA A 162 -8.46 -1.47 -4.53
N GLY A 163 -7.47 -0.60 -4.72
CA GLY A 163 -7.27 0.13 -5.96
C GLY A 163 -7.08 -0.79 -7.16
N ILE A 164 -6.32 -1.87 -7.01
CA ILE A 164 -6.23 -2.91 -8.06
C ILE A 164 -7.62 -3.46 -8.41
N ALA A 165 -8.40 -3.81 -7.39
CA ALA A 165 -9.74 -4.36 -7.58
C ALA A 165 -10.70 -3.37 -8.26
N GLU A 166 -10.61 -2.10 -7.90
CA GLU A 166 -11.41 -1.02 -8.49
C GLU A 166 -11.05 -0.79 -9.96
N ILE A 167 -9.75 -0.71 -10.28
CA ILE A 167 -9.26 -0.53 -11.64
C ILE A 167 -9.75 -1.65 -12.56
N LEU A 168 -9.57 -2.92 -12.17
CA LEU A 168 -9.99 -4.05 -13.02
C LEU A 168 -11.52 -4.17 -13.10
N THR A 169 -12.23 -3.78 -12.06
CA THR A 169 -13.70 -3.74 -12.09
C THR A 169 -14.20 -2.61 -13.02
N MET A 170 -13.59 -1.45 -12.98
CA MET A 170 -13.89 -0.35 -13.90
C MET A 170 -13.71 -0.80 -15.36
N ILE A 171 -12.59 -1.45 -15.67
CA ILE A 171 -12.29 -1.96 -17.03
C ILE A 171 -13.38 -2.94 -17.48
N GLU A 172 -13.75 -3.90 -16.64
CA GLU A 172 -14.80 -4.85 -16.96
C GLU A 172 -16.15 -4.16 -17.22
N HIS A 173 -16.51 -3.13 -16.44
CA HIS A 173 -17.72 -2.34 -16.65
C HIS A 173 -17.67 -1.55 -17.97
N LEU A 174 -16.55 -0.89 -18.29
CA LEU A 174 -16.40 -0.15 -19.54
C LEU A 174 -16.63 -1.05 -20.75
N GLN A 175 -16.08 -2.24 -20.74
CA GLN A 175 -16.24 -3.22 -21.82
C GLN A 175 -17.67 -3.76 -21.90
N LYS A 176 -18.24 -4.17 -20.76
CA LYS A 176 -19.57 -4.77 -20.69
C LYS A 176 -20.68 -3.81 -21.12
N ASP A 177 -20.59 -2.58 -20.65
CA ASP A 177 -21.61 -1.55 -20.92
C ASP A 177 -21.34 -0.80 -22.23
N ASN A 178 -20.29 -1.19 -22.96
CA ASN A 178 -19.85 -0.57 -24.21
C ASN A 178 -19.68 0.95 -24.07
N ILE A 179 -19.09 1.40 -22.97
CA ILE A 179 -18.85 2.82 -22.70
C ILE A 179 -17.69 3.30 -23.59
N PRO A 180 -17.90 4.33 -24.45
CA PRO A 180 -16.81 4.85 -25.29
C PRO A 180 -15.70 5.46 -24.46
N HIS A 181 -14.42 5.11 -24.80
CA HIS A 181 -13.24 5.59 -24.08
C HIS A 181 -12.02 5.67 -25.02
N GLY A 182 -11.08 6.55 -24.69
CA GLY A 182 -9.71 6.53 -25.23
C GLY A 182 -8.91 5.34 -24.69
N THR A 183 -7.65 5.23 -25.06
CA THR A 183 -6.75 4.21 -24.50
C THR A 183 -6.63 4.40 -22.99
N ILE A 184 -6.83 3.32 -22.24
CA ILE A 184 -6.61 3.28 -20.78
C ILE A 184 -5.40 2.41 -20.52
N CYS A 185 -4.39 2.98 -19.86
CA CYS A 185 -3.18 2.29 -19.44
C CYS A 185 -3.32 1.88 -17.97
N VAL A 186 -2.85 0.69 -17.65
CA VAL A 186 -2.87 0.17 -16.27
C VAL A 186 -1.46 -0.22 -15.88
N ALA A 187 -1.07 0.11 -14.65
CA ALA A 187 0.16 -0.39 -14.06
C ALA A 187 -0.06 -0.80 -12.60
N PHE A 188 0.50 -1.95 -12.23
CA PHE A 188 0.57 -2.39 -10.85
C PHE A 188 2.04 -2.47 -10.43
N THR A 189 2.37 -1.77 -9.32
CA THR A 189 3.76 -1.56 -8.89
C THR A 189 4.10 -2.41 -7.67
N PRO A 190 5.37 -2.82 -7.51
CA PRO A 190 5.89 -3.37 -6.26
C PRO A 190 6.36 -2.24 -5.34
N ASP A 191 6.66 -2.57 -4.07
CA ASP A 191 7.52 -1.82 -3.14
C ASP A 191 7.13 -0.35 -2.88
N GLU A 192 5.84 -0.01 -3.00
CA GLU A 192 5.35 1.34 -2.70
C GLU A 192 5.53 1.67 -1.22
N GLU A 193 5.19 0.74 -0.33
CA GLU A 193 5.19 0.87 1.12
C GLU A 193 6.58 1.13 1.75
N ILE A 194 7.63 0.92 0.97
CA ILE A 194 9.01 1.27 1.32
C ILE A 194 9.55 2.44 0.48
N GLY A 195 8.67 3.14 -0.26
CA GLY A 195 9.01 4.33 -1.07
C GLY A 195 9.76 4.03 -2.37
N MET A 196 9.77 2.78 -2.84
CA MET A 196 10.53 2.35 -4.02
C MET A 196 9.62 2.09 -5.24
N GLY A 197 8.32 2.27 -5.11
CA GLY A 197 7.32 1.94 -6.15
C GLY A 197 7.52 2.64 -7.50
N ALA A 198 8.20 3.78 -7.54
CA ALA A 198 8.46 4.51 -8.77
C ALA A 198 9.88 4.30 -9.35
N GLU A 199 10.81 3.63 -8.64
CA GLU A 199 12.24 3.64 -8.97
C GLU A 199 12.55 3.05 -10.35
N HIS A 200 11.88 1.94 -10.71
CA HIS A 200 12.08 1.27 -11.98
C HIS A 200 10.84 1.36 -12.89
N PHE A 201 9.91 2.27 -12.58
CA PHE A 201 8.69 2.43 -13.36
C PHE A 201 8.99 2.86 -14.79
N ASN A 202 8.57 2.07 -15.77
CA ASN A 202 8.80 2.35 -17.19
C ASN A 202 7.67 3.21 -17.77
N ILE A 203 7.89 4.53 -17.79
CA ILE A 203 6.94 5.54 -18.31
C ILE A 203 6.62 5.31 -19.79
N GLU A 204 7.60 4.89 -20.61
CA GLU A 204 7.40 4.65 -22.05
C GLU A 204 6.53 3.40 -22.27
N GLN A 205 6.78 2.33 -21.53
CA GLN A 205 5.95 1.11 -21.55
C GLN A 205 4.52 1.40 -21.11
N PHE A 206 4.35 2.16 -20.03
CA PHE A 206 3.05 2.58 -19.53
C PHE A 206 2.29 3.40 -20.58
N GLY A 207 2.90 4.45 -21.12
CA GLY A 207 2.43 5.17 -22.28
C GLY A 207 1.22 6.07 -22.05
N ALA A 208 0.80 6.35 -20.83
CA ALA A 208 -0.25 7.29 -20.51
C ALA A 208 0.28 8.73 -20.52
N LYS A 209 -0.56 9.68 -20.93
CA LYS A 209 -0.24 11.12 -20.87
C LYS A 209 -0.47 11.70 -19.45
N TYR A 210 -1.48 11.19 -18.78
CA TYR A 210 -1.85 11.53 -17.40
C TYR A 210 -2.17 10.24 -16.67
N ALA A 211 -1.92 10.19 -15.37
CA ALA A 211 -2.24 9.03 -14.56
C ALA A 211 -2.88 9.43 -13.23
N TYR A 212 -3.67 8.53 -12.70
CA TYR A 212 -4.23 8.58 -11.36
C TYR A 212 -3.73 7.36 -10.60
N THR A 213 -3.16 7.57 -9.43
CA THR A 213 -2.92 6.49 -8.47
C THR A 213 -4.21 6.30 -7.68
N ILE A 214 -4.70 5.06 -7.64
CA ILE A 214 -5.93 4.70 -6.93
C ILE A 214 -5.53 4.13 -5.58
N ASP A 215 -5.12 5.01 -4.71
CA ASP A 215 -4.51 4.71 -3.41
C ASP A 215 -4.95 5.80 -2.43
N GLY A 216 -6.28 5.89 -2.26
CA GLY A 216 -6.92 6.95 -1.50
C GLY A 216 -7.29 6.53 -0.09
N ASP A 217 -7.41 7.50 0.81
CA ASP A 217 -7.81 7.32 2.21
C ASP A 217 -9.34 7.43 2.38
N THR A 218 -9.91 8.53 1.93
CA THR A 218 -11.33 8.84 2.14
C THR A 218 -12.15 8.70 0.86
N GLU A 219 -13.31 8.03 0.96
CA GLU A 219 -14.24 7.86 -0.16
C GLU A 219 -14.62 9.21 -0.79
N GLY A 220 -14.33 9.36 -2.10
CA GLY A 220 -14.64 10.57 -2.89
C GLY A 220 -13.58 11.67 -2.82
N GLU A 221 -12.46 11.45 -2.17
CA GLU A 221 -11.33 12.37 -2.15
C GLU A 221 -10.53 12.29 -3.44
N ILE A 222 -10.03 13.43 -3.90
CA ILE A 222 -9.07 13.54 -4.98
C ILE A 222 -7.93 14.42 -4.50
N GLN A 223 -6.74 13.85 -4.37
CA GLN A 223 -5.52 14.56 -4.05
C GLN A 223 -4.80 14.95 -5.33
N TYR A 224 -4.55 16.24 -5.53
CA TYR A 224 -3.88 16.77 -6.74
C TYR A 224 -2.65 17.62 -6.40
N GLU A 225 -2.29 17.65 -5.15
CA GLU A 225 -1.09 18.32 -4.63
C GLU A 225 -0.09 17.28 -4.13
N ASN A 226 1.18 17.61 -4.18
CA ASN A 226 2.26 16.79 -3.65
C ASN A 226 3.17 17.63 -2.73
N PHE A 227 4.07 16.99 -2.04
CA PHE A 227 5.04 17.61 -1.16
C PHE A 227 6.44 17.05 -1.44
N ASN A 228 7.46 17.78 -0.98
CA ASN A 228 8.83 17.31 -1.01
C ASN A 228 9.16 16.65 0.33
N ALA A 229 9.78 15.48 0.28
CA ALA A 229 10.27 14.77 1.45
C ALA A 229 11.72 14.34 1.24
N CYS A 230 12.44 14.18 2.34
CA CYS A 230 13.77 13.56 2.33
C CYS A 230 14.01 12.79 3.62
N LYS A 231 14.83 11.76 3.54
CA LYS A 231 15.33 11.01 4.68
C LYS A 231 16.66 11.59 5.13
N ALA A 232 16.89 11.66 6.44
CA ALA A 232 18.17 12.06 7.02
C ALA A 232 18.60 11.05 8.08
N ASP A 233 19.72 10.38 7.83
CA ASP A 233 20.31 9.43 8.75
C ASP A 233 21.55 10.05 9.41
N PHE A 234 21.55 10.16 10.74
CA PHE A 234 22.67 10.65 11.53
C PHE A 234 23.38 9.49 12.18
N HIS A 235 24.68 9.37 11.94
CA HIS A 235 25.55 8.44 12.64
C HIS A 235 26.54 9.23 13.50
N ILE A 236 26.44 9.04 14.81
CA ILE A 236 27.20 9.80 15.81
C ILE A 236 28.22 8.87 16.44
N LYS A 237 29.50 9.26 16.40
CA LYS A 237 30.58 8.57 17.11
C LYS A 237 30.95 9.33 18.36
N GLY A 238 30.81 8.67 19.50
CA GLY A 238 31.27 9.17 20.80
C GLY A 238 32.71 8.80 21.12
N PHE A 239 33.12 9.20 22.28
CA PHE A 239 34.42 8.81 22.84
C PHE A 239 34.21 8.30 24.27
N ASN A 240 34.24 6.97 24.43
CA ASN A 240 33.95 6.31 25.69
C ASN A 240 35.25 6.15 26.51
N VAL A 241 35.20 6.54 27.76
CA VAL A 241 36.24 6.33 28.75
C VAL A 241 35.62 5.94 30.10
N HIS A 242 36.43 5.41 31.03
CA HIS A 242 35.91 5.08 32.35
C HIS A 242 35.29 6.32 33.02
N PRO A 243 34.12 6.24 33.62
CA PRO A 243 33.39 7.40 34.20
C PRO A 243 34.21 8.19 35.21
N GLY A 244 35.06 7.53 35.99
CA GLY A 244 35.97 8.19 36.96
C GLY A 244 37.05 9.07 36.31
N SER A 245 37.30 8.95 35.00
CA SER A 245 38.26 9.73 34.23
C SER A 245 37.64 10.51 33.09
N ALA A 246 36.30 10.65 33.10
CA ALA A 246 35.54 11.16 31.98
C ALA A 246 35.50 12.68 31.87
N LYS A 247 35.90 13.40 32.93
CA LYS A 247 35.85 14.87 32.94
C LYS A 247 36.66 15.45 31.77
N ASP A 248 36.03 16.31 31.00
CA ASP A 248 36.57 17.01 29.83
C ASP A 248 37.16 16.08 28.72
N THR A 249 36.76 14.77 28.75
CA THR A 249 37.31 13.76 27.82
C THR A 249 36.20 12.96 27.16
N MET A 250 35.20 12.47 27.91
CA MET A 250 34.13 11.64 27.38
C MET A 250 33.20 12.44 26.46
N ILE A 251 32.89 11.86 25.32
CA ILE A 251 31.81 12.32 24.44
C ILE A 251 30.78 11.20 24.39
N ASN A 252 29.60 11.43 24.96
CA ASN A 252 28.52 10.46 24.95
C ASN A 252 27.64 10.64 23.70
N ALA A 253 27.72 9.68 22.79
CA ALA A 253 26.98 9.74 21.50
C ALA A 253 25.46 9.87 21.69
N SER A 254 24.88 9.16 22.66
CA SER A 254 23.43 9.27 22.93
C SER A 254 23.04 10.69 23.41
N LEU A 255 23.88 11.37 24.20
CA LEU A 255 23.58 12.74 24.59
C LEU A 255 23.72 13.72 23.42
N VAL A 256 24.67 13.53 22.53
CA VAL A 256 24.78 14.32 21.29
C VAL A 256 23.56 14.09 20.39
N ALA A 257 23.06 12.87 20.29
CA ALA A 257 21.82 12.57 19.56
C ALA A 257 20.62 13.35 20.13
N MET A 258 20.50 13.38 21.46
CA MET A 258 19.45 14.20 22.13
C MET A 258 19.62 15.70 21.86
N GLU A 259 20.86 16.19 21.82
CA GLU A 259 21.15 17.60 21.50
C GLU A 259 20.72 17.94 20.06
N ILE A 260 20.98 17.06 19.09
CA ILE A 260 20.55 17.23 17.71
C ILE A 260 19.01 17.32 17.65
N ASN A 261 18.31 16.36 18.26
CA ASN A 261 16.84 16.40 18.30
C ASN A 261 16.32 17.69 18.97
N ASN A 262 16.91 18.11 20.07
CA ASN A 262 16.48 19.31 20.79
C ASN A 262 16.81 20.62 20.07
N ALA A 263 17.72 20.61 19.09
CA ALA A 263 18.04 21.76 18.25
C ALA A 263 17.01 22.00 17.15
N LEU A 264 16.17 21.01 16.84
CA LEU A 264 15.07 21.15 15.88
C LEU A 264 13.89 21.90 16.52
N PRO A 265 13.07 22.62 15.72
CA PRO A 265 11.90 23.32 16.24
C PRO A 265 10.89 22.34 16.86
N ALA A 266 10.60 22.51 18.15
CA ALA A 266 9.82 21.53 18.92
C ALA A 266 8.37 21.33 18.42
N MET A 267 7.81 22.29 17.69
CA MET A 267 6.44 22.21 17.15
C MET A 267 6.40 21.71 15.71
N GLU A 268 7.52 21.72 14.99
CA GLU A 268 7.59 21.23 13.61
C GLU A 268 7.72 19.69 13.60
N THR A 269 6.68 19.02 14.08
CA THR A 269 6.53 17.56 14.13
C THR A 269 5.19 17.16 13.54
N PRO A 270 4.98 15.90 13.10
CA PRO A 270 3.68 15.46 12.57
C PRO A 270 2.50 15.72 13.50
N ARG A 271 2.74 15.76 14.80
CA ARG A 271 1.72 16.08 15.82
C ARG A 271 1.43 17.58 15.94
N GLY A 272 2.39 18.43 15.59
CA GLY A 272 2.34 19.88 15.84
C GLY A 272 2.06 20.71 14.60
N THR A 273 1.92 20.10 13.44
CA THR A 273 1.78 20.78 12.14
C THR A 273 0.49 20.37 11.43
N GLU A 274 -0.03 21.24 10.57
CA GLU A 274 -1.24 21.04 9.76
C GLU A 274 -1.07 21.70 8.38
N ASP A 275 -1.95 21.37 7.44
CA ASP A 275 -2.03 21.91 6.07
C ASP A 275 -0.68 21.86 5.33
N TYR A 276 -0.10 23.01 5.00
CA TYR A 276 1.16 23.15 4.24
C TYR A 276 2.40 23.33 5.13
N GLU A 277 2.29 23.11 6.42
CA GLU A 277 3.41 23.23 7.34
C GLU A 277 4.36 22.02 7.20
N GLY A 278 5.66 22.31 7.12
CA GLY A 278 6.68 21.27 7.10
C GLY A 278 6.98 20.73 8.49
N PHE A 279 7.51 19.49 8.57
CA PHE A 279 7.87 18.89 9.86
C PHE A 279 9.16 18.07 9.77
N TYR A 280 9.71 17.76 10.93
CA TYR A 280 10.78 16.78 11.15
C TYR A 280 10.20 15.60 11.93
N HIS A 281 10.17 14.45 11.32
CA HIS A 281 9.68 13.22 11.96
C HIS A 281 10.85 12.34 12.37
N LEU A 282 11.12 12.25 13.68
CA LEU A 282 12.06 11.27 14.23
C LEU A 282 11.40 9.88 14.16
N VAL A 283 11.85 9.07 13.21
CA VAL A 283 11.32 7.71 12.99
C VAL A 283 11.92 6.73 13.99
N SER A 284 13.26 6.79 14.18
CA SER A 284 13.94 5.91 15.12
C SER A 284 15.15 6.57 15.74
N MET A 285 15.50 6.12 16.95
CA MET A 285 16.69 6.52 17.68
C MET A 285 17.25 5.31 18.41
N SER A 286 18.57 5.09 18.29
CA SER A 286 19.28 4.06 19.04
C SER A 286 20.68 4.53 19.40
N GLY A 287 21.26 3.95 20.44
CA GLY A 287 22.65 4.24 20.76
C GLY A 287 23.07 4.01 22.20
N ASP A 288 24.38 4.16 22.42
CA ASP A 288 25.04 4.14 23.72
C ASP A 288 26.06 5.28 23.84
N VAL A 289 27.08 5.13 24.72
CA VAL A 289 28.13 6.14 24.90
C VAL A 289 29.03 6.24 23.68
N SER A 290 29.27 5.12 22.99
CA SER A 290 30.23 5.01 21.90
C SER A 290 29.65 5.38 20.54
N GLU A 291 28.41 5.00 20.29
CA GLU A 291 27.73 5.22 19.00
C GLU A 291 26.26 5.51 19.21
N ALA A 292 25.68 6.32 18.33
CA ALA A 292 24.24 6.57 18.27
C ALA A 292 23.79 6.82 16.83
N SER A 293 22.52 6.54 16.55
CA SER A 293 21.88 6.81 15.26
C SER A 293 20.53 7.47 15.46
N LEU A 294 20.20 8.41 14.57
CA LEU A 294 18.90 9.03 14.44
C LEU A 294 18.46 8.91 12.98
N ASN A 295 17.22 8.54 12.76
CA ASN A 295 16.60 8.48 11.42
C ASN A 295 15.41 9.43 11.39
N TYR A 296 15.40 10.36 10.44
CA TYR A 296 14.36 11.36 10.22
C TYR A 296 13.78 11.26 8.82
N ILE A 297 12.52 11.61 8.75
CA ILE A 297 11.83 12.02 7.53
C ILE A 297 11.40 13.47 7.69
#